data_fc36b5717c883352c6b41b4eea99d691
#
_entry.id   fc36b5717c883352c6b41b4eea99d691
#
_cell.length_a   1.000
_cell.length_b   1.000
_cell.length_c   1.000
_cell.angle_alpha   90.00
_cell.angle_beta   90.00
_cell.angle_gamma   90.00
#
_symmetry.space_group_name_H-M   'P 1'
#
loop_
_entity.id
_entity.type
_entity.pdbx_description
1 polymer ?
#
loop_
_entity_poly.entity_id
_entity_poly.type
_entity_poly.pdbx_seq_one_letter_code
_entity_poly.pdbx_strand_id
1 'polypeptide(L)'
;MALREAYLLKKRTFLPLFITQFFGAFNDNAFKLSMLTLISYHLASSQSHSEFYQALSGGLFILPFFLFSATSEQLADRYDKALMTKIIKVFELVLMIIGSLAFSIQSMTLLLLVLMGMGIHSTFFGPIKYAILPDHLAREELLGATALIEASTFIAILLGTTLGALTIGTTHSHVGYAVGLVLSAAVAGMVASWFIPPAPGKVTVAIDWHVWRATCTMMRQTFANRITLPAILTISWFWLIGAVITTKLPDYTHYVLRADTSVFALFLAMFSIGIALGSLTIGRMLQGAITLKYVPPAMLLLSFFAMNLYWVTPTVDEHLPLQSLGRFLLHFSNWPVTLDFFLFAFSAGLFIVPLYTFIQVSCPEHERARTVAANNILNALAMVVGSVILMVLIHFKMSIAFLFLLLGALNAVAAIVLWRVIRRH
;
A
#
# COMPACT_ATOMS: atom_id res chain seq x y z
N MET A 1 -16.89 12.65 19.57
CA MET A 1 -16.70 11.77 18.39
C MET A 1 -15.25 11.35 18.17
N ALA A 2 -14.27 12.21 18.36
CA ALA A 2 -12.84 11.79 18.45
C ALA A 2 -12.57 10.73 19.55
N LEU A 3 -13.52 10.49 20.44
CA LEU A 3 -13.45 9.56 21.55
C LEU A 3 -13.54 8.07 21.12
N ARG A 4 -14.18 7.74 19.99
CA ARG A 4 -14.46 6.33 19.62
C ARG A 4 -13.24 5.67 18.95
N GLU A 5 -12.54 6.39 18.08
CA GLU A 5 -11.29 5.91 17.45
C GLU A 5 -10.13 5.93 18.46
N ALA A 6 -10.04 6.97 19.29
CA ALA A 6 -9.11 7.02 20.40
C ALA A 6 -9.35 5.89 21.42
N TYR A 7 -10.61 5.42 21.56
CA TYR A 7 -10.95 4.27 22.38
C TYR A 7 -10.39 2.96 21.80
N LEU A 8 -10.44 2.75 20.46
CA LEU A 8 -9.85 1.57 19.82
C LEU A 8 -8.34 1.48 20.08
N LEU A 9 -7.63 2.59 20.04
CA LEU A 9 -6.20 2.64 20.35
C LEU A 9 -5.88 2.37 21.85
N LYS A 10 -6.88 2.31 22.72
CA LYS A 10 -6.73 1.89 24.12
C LYS A 10 -7.13 0.41 24.34
N LYS A 11 -7.77 -0.23 23.35
CA LYS A 11 -8.18 -1.63 23.46
C LYS A 11 -6.99 -2.56 23.35
N ARG A 12 -6.84 -3.45 24.34
CA ARG A 12 -5.83 -4.52 24.33
C ARG A 12 -6.01 -5.50 23.16
N THR A 13 -7.20 -5.59 22.60
CA THR A 13 -7.51 -6.45 21.44
C THR A 13 -7.12 -5.82 20.11
N PHE A 14 -6.89 -4.51 20.04
CA PHE A 14 -6.59 -3.79 18.79
C PHE A 14 -5.20 -3.14 18.78
N LEU A 15 -4.80 -2.45 19.85
CA LEU A 15 -3.54 -1.68 19.89
C LEU A 15 -2.30 -2.50 19.52
N PRO A 16 -2.09 -3.74 20.03
CA PRO A 16 -0.91 -4.52 19.66
C PRO A 16 -0.87 -4.85 18.16
N LEU A 17 -2.00 -5.22 17.56
CA LEU A 17 -2.11 -5.46 16.13
C LEU A 17 -1.83 -4.20 15.33
N PHE A 18 -2.39 -3.06 15.75
CA PHE A 18 -2.18 -1.76 15.13
C PHE A 18 -0.70 -1.36 15.10
N ILE A 19 0.00 -1.50 16.24
CA ILE A 19 1.44 -1.22 16.33
C ILE A 19 2.24 -2.21 15.46
N THR A 20 1.91 -3.49 15.53
CA THR A 20 2.58 -4.55 14.76
C THR A 20 2.50 -4.30 13.26
N GLN A 21 1.32 -3.96 12.74
CA GLN A 21 1.13 -3.68 11.31
C GLN A 21 1.76 -2.36 10.88
N PHE A 22 1.73 -1.32 11.74
CA PHE A 22 2.39 -0.05 11.45
C PHE A 22 3.90 -0.25 11.25
N PHE A 23 4.57 -0.90 12.19
CA PHE A 23 6.01 -1.16 12.07
C PHE A 23 6.34 -2.15 10.95
N GLY A 24 5.46 -3.08 10.61
CA GLY A 24 5.63 -3.94 9.44
C GLY A 24 5.62 -3.14 8.13
N ALA A 25 4.58 -2.33 7.91
CA ALA A 25 4.49 -1.47 6.73
C ALA A 25 5.61 -0.42 6.66
N PHE A 26 5.99 0.15 7.81
CA PHE A 26 7.12 1.06 7.92
C PHE A 26 8.43 0.36 7.51
N ASN A 27 8.70 -0.83 8.05
CA ASN A 27 9.94 -1.56 7.82
C ASN A 27 10.09 -2.04 6.39
N ASP A 28 9.00 -2.54 5.76
CA ASP A 28 8.98 -2.92 4.34
C ASP A 28 9.45 -1.75 3.45
N ASN A 29 8.94 -0.55 3.73
CA ASN A 29 9.25 0.64 2.94
C ASN A 29 10.61 1.24 3.30
N ALA A 30 10.99 1.25 4.58
CA ALA A 30 12.29 1.73 5.03
C ALA A 30 13.43 0.87 4.43
N PHE A 31 13.33 -0.46 4.54
CA PHE A 31 14.31 -1.37 3.96
C PHE A 31 14.41 -1.20 2.45
N LYS A 32 13.27 -1.21 1.74
CA LYS A 32 13.21 -1.08 0.28
C LYS A 32 13.87 0.23 -0.18
N LEU A 33 13.54 1.36 0.44
CA LEU A 33 14.07 2.66 0.01
C LEU A 33 15.54 2.85 0.42
N SER A 34 15.96 2.38 1.60
CA SER A 34 17.39 2.35 1.96
C SER A 34 18.20 1.53 0.96
N MET A 35 17.71 0.33 0.59
CA MET A 35 18.35 -0.53 -0.41
C MET A 35 18.41 0.14 -1.78
N LEU A 36 17.29 0.68 -2.28
CA LEU A 36 17.25 1.33 -3.60
C LEU A 36 18.16 2.57 -3.64
N THR A 37 18.21 3.35 -2.58
CA THR A 37 19.10 4.51 -2.47
C THR A 37 20.57 4.06 -2.46
N LEU A 38 20.91 3.03 -1.69
CA LEU A 38 22.27 2.48 -1.68
C LEU A 38 22.67 1.97 -3.07
N ILE A 39 21.80 1.24 -3.76
CA ILE A 39 22.06 0.75 -5.11
C ILE A 39 22.26 1.93 -6.07
N SER A 40 21.35 2.89 -6.10
CA SER A 40 21.35 3.96 -7.10
C SER A 40 22.52 4.93 -6.94
N TYR A 41 22.91 5.26 -5.71
CA TYR A 41 23.94 6.29 -5.46
C TYR A 41 25.33 5.72 -5.19
N HIS A 42 25.46 4.45 -4.75
CA HIS A 42 26.74 3.93 -4.27
C HIS A 42 27.19 2.64 -4.94
N LEU A 43 26.27 1.79 -5.47
CA LEU A 43 26.64 0.46 -5.97
C LEU A 43 26.45 0.31 -7.50
N ALA A 44 25.51 1.03 -8.10
CA ALA A 44 25.27 0.92 -9.53
C ALA A 44 26.37 1.60 -10.33
N SER A 45 26.91 0.89 -11.34
CA SER A 45 27.97 1.38 -12.22
C SER A 45 27.45 2.32 -13.33
N SER A 46 26.14 2.32 -13.59
CA SER A 46 25.47 3.13 -14.60
C SER A 46 23.99 3.34 -14.27
N GLN A 47 23.36 4.32 -14.92
CA GLN A 47 21.92 4.57 -14.78
C GLN A 47 21.12 3.34 -15.19
N SER A 48 21.42 2.71 -16.31
CA SER A 48 20.71 1.49 -16.77
C SER A 48 20.84 0.33 -15.79
N HIS A 49 21.97 0.22 -15.11
CA HIS A 49 22.20 -0.78 -14.07
C HIS A 49 21.32 -0.50 -12.84
N SER A 50 21.23 0.74 -12.41
CA SER A 50 20.32 1.17 -11.33
C SER A 50 18.85 0.89 -11.67
N GLU A 51 18.41 1.27 -12.87
CA GLU A 51 17.02 1.05 -13.33
C GLU A 51 16.66 -0.44 -13.40
N PHE A 52 17.60 -1.29 -13.86
CA PHE A 52 17.43 -2.74 -13.85
C PHE A 52 17.18 -3.28 -12.43
N TYR A 53 18.00 -2.88 -11.45
CA TYR A 53 17.82 -3.34 -10.06
C TYR A 53 16.58 -2.79 -9.40
N GLN A 54 16.15 -1.58 -9.73
CA GLN A 54 14.87 -1.03 -9.26
C GLN A 54 13.69 -1.86 -9.79
N ALA A 55 13.68 -2.19 -11.08
CA ALA A 55 12.64 -3.04 -11.69
C ALA A 55 12.66 -4.46 -11.11
N LEU A 56 13.84 -5.05 -10.98
CA LEU A 56 14.03 -6.38 -10.38
C LEU A 56 13.55 -6.42 -8.93
N SER A 57 13.83 -5.37 -8.15
CA SER A 57 13.37 -5.24 -6.77
C SER A 57 11.85 -5.25 -6.66
N GLY A 58 11.17 -4.51 -7.54
CA GLY A 58 9.71 -4.52 -7.61
C GLY A 58 9.15 -5.92 -7.91
N GLY A 59 9.73 -6.61 -8.89
CA GLY A 59 9.33 -7.97 -9.25
C GLY A 59 9.57 -8.98 -8.14
N LEU A 60 10.74 -8.95 -7.50
CA LEU A 60 11.09 -9.87 -6.41
C LEU A 60 10.21 -9.68 -5.17
N PHE A 61 9.81 -8.45 -4.86
CA PHE A 61 8.91 -8.18 -3.74
C PHE A 61 7.49 -8.69 -4.02
N ILE A 62 7.02 -8.59 -5.27
CA ILE A 62 5.66 -8.98 -5.66
C ILE A 62 5.54 -10.50 -5.90
N LEU A 63 6.59 -11.15 -6.39
CA LEU A 63 6.59 -12.58 -6.74
C LEU A 63 6.03 -13.50 -5.64
N PRO A 64 6.39 -13.34 -4.35
CA PRO A 64 5.84 -14.15 -3.26
C PRO A 64 4.31 -14.10 -3.14
N PHE A 65 3.67 -12.99 -3.48
CA PHE A 65 2.21 -12.89 -3.43
C PHE A 65 1.54 -13.85 -4.39
N PHE A 66 2.11 -14.08 -5.57
CA PHE A 66 1.58 -15.08 -6.51
C PHE A 66 1.87 -16.53 -6.04
N LEU A 67 3.03 -16.74 -5.45
CA LEU A 67 3.46 -18.09 -5.07
C LEU A 67 2.82 -18.57 -3.76
N PHE A 68 2.69 -17.70 -2.76
CA PHE A 68 2.40 -18.13 -1.39
C PHE A 68 1.06 -17.64 -0.82
N SER A 69 0.29 -16.79 -1.52
CA SER A 69 -0.97 -16.27 -0.96
C SER A 69 -1.97 -17.38 -0.62
N ALA A 70 -2.12 -18.39 -1.47
CA ALA A 70 -3.04 -19.50 -1.20
C ALA A 70 -2.58 -20.37 -0.02
N THR A 71 -1.27 -20.54 0.15
CA THR A 71 -0.71 -21.26 1.31
C THR A 71 -0.86 -20.43 2.59
N SER A 72 -0.60 -19.13 2.49
CA SER A 72 -0.76 -18.17 3.60
C SER A 72 -2.20 -18.16 4.14
N GLU A 73 -3.18 -18.15 3.24
CA GLU A 73 -4.59 -18.21 3.58
C GLU A 73 -4.95 -19.48 4.35
N GLN A 74 -4.58 -20.66 3.80
CA GLN A 74 -4.88 -21.95 4.42
C GLN A 74 -4.26 -22.08 5.82
N LEU A 75 -3.05 -21.53 6.00
CA LEU A 75 -2.40 -21.48 7.31
C LEU A 75 -3.13 -20.55 8.28
N ALA A 76 -3.55 -19.35 7.82
CA ALA A 76 -4.26 -18.37 8.64
C ALA A 76 -5.66 -18.85 9.07
N ASP A 77 -6.33 -19.68 8.23
CA ASP A 77 -7.64 -20.26 8.57
C ASP A 77 -7.51 -21.45 9.51
N ARG A 78 -6.40 -22.19 9.44
CA ARG A 78 -6.17 -23.40 10.24
C ARG A 78 -5.55 -23.15 11.60
N TYR A 79 -4.60 -22.22 11.70
CA TYR A 79 -3.83 -21.95 12.91
C TYR A 79 -4.28 -20.67 13.61
N ASP A 80 -3.87 -20.53 14.87
CA ASP A 80 -4.08 -19.30 15.63
C ASP A 80 -3.37 -18.13 14.94
N LYS A 81 -4.12 -17.09 14.55
CA LYS A 81 -3.64 -15.94 13.79
C LYS A 81 -2.64 -15.09 14.60
N ALA A 82 -2.82 -15.03 15.93
CA ALA A 82 -1.89 -14.33 16.80
C ALA A 82 -0.55 -15.07 16.89
N LEU A 83 -0.58 -16.41 16.99
CA LEU A 83 0.63 -17.23 16.96
C LEU A 83 1.36 -17.08 15.62
N MET A 84 0.64 -17.15 14.50
CA MET A 84 1.21 -16.93 13.18
C MET A 84 1.85 -15.56 13.05
N THR A 85 1.17 -14.51 13.55
CA THR A 85 1.75 -13.15 13.55
C THR A 85 3.08 -13.10 14.29
N LYS A 86 3.19 -13.76 15.44
CA LYS A 86 4.47 -13.83 16.20
C LYS A 86 5.56 -14.51 15.39
N ILE A 87 5.27 -15.65 14.77
CA ILE A 87 6.24 -16.37 13.91
C ILE A 87 6.69 -15.50 12.74
N ILE A 88 5.76 -14.84 12.07
CA ILE A 88 6.02 -13.94 10.94
C ILE A 88 6.90 -12.76 11.39
N LYS A 89 6.69 -12.21 12.58
CA LYS A 89 7.49 -11.11 13.12
C LYS A 89 8.88 -11.54 13.56
N VAL A 90 9.04 -12.77 14.06
CA VAL A 90 10.37 -13.34 14.28
C VAL A 90 11.11 -13.53 12.95
N PHE A 91 10.42 -14.02 11.91
CA PHE A 91 10.99 -14.14 10.57
C PHE A 91 11.42 -12.77 10.01
N GLU A 92 10.61 -11.71 10.19
CA GLU A 92 10.99 -10.34 9.81
C GLU A 92 12.27 -9.90 10.52
N LEU A 93 12.38 -10.14 11.84
CA LEU A 93 13.59 -9.78 12.59
C LEU A 93 14.82 -10.51 12.05
N VAL A 94 14.71 -11.81 11.74
CA VAL A 94 15.80 -12.59 11.13
C VAL A 94 16.20 -11.98 9.77
N LEU A 95 15.22 -11.62 8.94
CA LEU A 95 15.47 -10.94 7.67
C LEU A 95 16.19 -9.60 7.87
N MET A 96 15.82 -8.83 8.88
CA MET A 96 16.50 -7.54 9.16
C MET A 96 17.92 -7.72 9.70
N ILE A 97 18.20 -8.78 10.44
CA ILE A 97 19.58 -9.13 10.85
C ILE A 97 20.42 -9.47 9.60
N ILE A 98 19.89 -10.32 8.70
CA ILE A 98 20.57 -10.65 7.43
C ILE A 98 20.68 -9.40 6.55
N GLY A 99 19.64 -8.57 6.49
CA GLY A 99 19.63 -7.30 5.78
C GLY A 99 20.69 -6.31 6.30
N SER A 100 20.86 -6.27 7.61
CA SER A 100 21.91 -5.45 8.26
C SER A 100 23.32 -5.91 7.85
N LEU A 101 23.54 -7.22 7.79
CA LEU A 101 24.78 -7.77 7.25
C LEU A 101 24.92 -7.40 5.76
N ALA A 102 23.85 -7.53 4.98
CA ALA A 102 23.85 -7.21 3.55
C ALA A 102 24.17 -5.73 3.28
N PHE A 103 23.62 -4.82 4.10
CA PHE A 103 23.99 -3.40 4.07
C PHE A 103 25.47 -3.19 4.41
N SER A 104 25.96 -3.83 5.47
CA SER A 104 27.34 -3.64 5.94
C SER A 104 28.37 -4.12 4.93
N ILE A 105 28.14 -5.24 4.26
CA ILE A 105 29.02 -5.78 3.20
C ILE A 105 28.67 -5.25 1.82
N GLN A 106 27.63 -4.42 1.70
CA GLN A 106 27.14 -3.80 0.47
C GLN A 106 26.85 -4.82 -0.66
N SER A 107 26.30 -5.98 -0.30
CA SER A 107 25.99 -7.06 -1.24
C SER A 107 24.60 -6.87 -1.89
N MET A 108 24.58 -6.47 -3.16
CA MET A 108 23.33 -6.31 -3.95
C MET A 108 22.49 -7.59 -3.95
N THR A 109 23.13 -8.75 -4.19
CA THR A 109 22.43 -10.04 -4.24
C THR A 109 21.75 -10.35 -2.91
N LEU A 110 22.45 -10.16 -1.79
CA LEU A 110 21.89 -10.45 -0.48
C LEU A 110 20.76 -9.48 -0.11
N LEU A 111 20.90 -8.19 -0.47
CA LEU A 111 19.83 -7.17 -0.31
C LEU A 111 18.56 -7.56 -1.08
N LEU A 112 18.69 -8.02 -2.32
CA LEU A 112 17.56 -8.47 -3.14
C LEU A 112 16.91 -9.75 -2.59
N LEU A 113 17.69 -10.69 -2.06
CA LEU A 113 17.18 -11.91 -1.41
C LEU A 113 16.41 -11.56 -0.13
N VAL A 114 16.91 -10.62 0.67
CA VAL A 114 16.20 -10.12 1.86
C VAL A 114 14.91 -9.41 1.46
N LEU A 115 14.92 -8.60 0.40
CA LEU A 115 13.70 -7.95 -0.12
C LEU A 115 12.66 -8.98 -0.58
N MET A 116 13.07 -10.05 -1.26
CA MET A 116 12.16 -11.16 -1.60
C MET A 116 11.61 -11.83 -0.33
N GLY A 117 12.45 -12.04 0.69
CA GLY A 117 12.02 -12.50 2.01
C GLY A 117 10.98 -11.59 2.67
N MET A 118 11.14 -10.26 2.54
CA MET A 118 10.15 -9.28 3.00
C MET A 118 8.83 -9.41 2.22
N GLY A 119 8.89 -9.69 0.92
CA GLY A 119 7.71 -10.05 0.12
C GLY A 119 6.99 -11.29 0.66
N ILE A 120 7.74 -12.34 1.07
CA ILE A 120 7.18 -13.53 1.74
C ILE A 120 6.52 -13.12 3.06
N HIS A 121 7.23 -12.38 3.92
CA HIS A 121 6.68 -11.85 5.18
C HIS A 121 5.34 -11.13 4.96
N SER A 122 5.30 -10.19 4.03
CA SER A 122 4.11 -9.39 3.74
C SER A 122 2.98 -10.22 3.13
N THR A 123 3.29 -11.26 2.34
CA THR A 123 2.32 -12.21 1.81
C THR A 123 1.62 -13.00 2.92
N PHE A 124 2.36 -13.44 3.93
CA PHE A 124 1.78 -14.16 5.07
C PHE A 124 1.06 -13.26 6.06
N PHE A 125 1.56 -12.06 6.31
CA PHE A 125 0.94 -11.14 7.24
C PHE A 125 -0.32 -10.44 6.68
N GLY A 126 -0.37 -10.19 5.38
CA GLY A 126 -1.45 -9.47 4.71
C GLY A 126 -2.86 -10.02 4.99
N PRO A 127 -3.14 -11.31 4.76
CA PRO A 127 -4.43 -11.91 5.09
C PRO A 127 -4.77 -11.84 6.58
N ILE A 128 -3.79 -12.05 7.45
CA ILE A 128 -3.98 -12.12 8.90
C ILE A 128 -4.45 -10.77 9.45
N LYS A 129 -3.81 -9.66 9.04
CA LYS A 129 -4.09 -8.32 9.62
C LYS A 129 -5.55 -7.87 9.48
N TYR A 130 -6.23 -8.33 8.42
CA TYR A 130 -7.65 -8.04 8.23
C TYR A 130 -8.57 -9.15 8.74
N ALA A 131 -8.16 -10.42 8.60
CA ALA A 131 -8.98 -11.55 9.04
C ALA A 131 -9.11 -11.66 10.56
N ILE A 132 -8.12 -11.12 11.31
CA ILE A 132 -8.12 -11.13 12.77
C ILE A 132 -9.06 -10.07 13.39
N LEU A 133 -9.36 -8.97 12.66
CA LEU A 133 -10.16 -7.86 13.19
C LEU A 133 -11.55 -8.30 13.64
N PRO A 134 -12.32 -9.06 12.84
CA PRO A 134 -13.63 -9.53 13.26
C PRO A 134 -13.60 -10.59 14.40
N ASP A 135 -12.43 -11.19 14.67
CA ASP A 135 -12.27 -12.09 15.80
C ASP A 135 -12.08 -11.33 17.13
N HIS A 136 -11.58 -10.10 17.08
CA HIS A 136 -11.23 -9.28 18.24
C HIS A 136 -12.15 -8.10 18.51
N LEU A 137 -12.96 -7.68 17.53
CA LEU A 137 -13.74 -6.44 17.57
C LEU A 137 -15.20 -6.70 17.24
N ALA A 138 -16.09 -5.91 17.83
CA ALA A 138 -17.49 -5.91 17.47
C ALA A 138 -17.70 -5.38 16.04
N ARG A 139 -18.79 -5.78 15.40
CA ARG A 139 -19.11 -5.43 14.00
C ARG A 139 -19.11 -3.91 13.77
N GLU A 140 -19.63 -3.15 14.74
CA GLU A 140 -19.74 -1.68 14.72
C GLU A 140 -18.38 -0.97 14.82
N GLU A 141 -17.33 -1.71 15.26
CA GLU A 141 -15.97 -1.20 15.44
C GLU A 141 -15.09 -1.46 14.23
N LEU A 142 -15.46 -2.42 13.35
CA LEU A 142 -14.63 -2.86 12.25
C LEU A 142 -14.32 -1.74 11.26
N LEU A 143 -15.28 -0.89 10.95
CA LEU A 143 -15.06 0.24 10.04
C LEU A 143 -14.04 1.23 10.59
N GLY A 144 -14.15 1.59 11.86
CA GLY A 144 -13.19 2.49 12.53
C GLY A 144 -11.80 1.86 12.66
N ALA A 145 -11.73 0.57 12.98
CA ALA A 145 -10.46 -0.17 13.05
C ALA A 145 -9.77 -0.26 11.67
N THR A 146 -10.53 -0.58 10.62
CA THR A 146 -10.01 -0.62 9.26
C THR A 146 -9.54 0.77 8.80
N ALA A 147 -10.30 1.83 9.13
CA ALA A 147 -9.89 3.20 8.83
C ALA A 147 -8.57 3.58 9.50
N LEU A 148 -8.38 3.19 10.76
CA LEU A 148 -7.12 3.42 11.48
C LEU A 148 -5.96 2.61 10.88
N ILE A 149 -6.19 1.35 10.51
CA ILE A 149 -5.19 0.51 9.85
C ILE A 149 -4.77 1.11 8.51
N GLU A 150 -5.72 1.49 7.66
CA GLU A 150 -5.41 2.12 6.37
C GLU A 150 -4.66 3.44 6.55
N ALA A 151 -5.17 4.34 7.40
CA ALA A 151 -4.51 5.62 7.67
C ALA A 151 -3.07 5.42 8.17
N SER A 152 -2.88 4.51 9.13
CA SER A 152 -1.56 4.23 9.68
C SER A 152 -0.63 3.53 8.69
N THR A 153 -1.16 2.70 7.79
CA THR A 153 -0.39 2.08 6.71
C THR A 153 0.22 3.14 5.78
N PHE A 154 -0.58 4.12 5.33
CA PHE A 154 -0.06 5.19 4.47
C PHE A 154 0.92 6.13 5.19
N ILE A 155 0.69 6.42 6.47
CA ILE A 155 1.67 7.16 7.29
C ILE A 155 2.96 6.34 7.48
N ALA A 156 2.85 5.03 7.70
CA ALA A 156 4.01 4.15 7.81
C ALA A 156 4.80 4.06 6.49
N ILE A 157 4.11 3.99 5.34
CA ILE A 157 4.73 4.05 4.01
C ILE A 157 5.50 5.37 3.85
N LEU A 158 4.86 6.52 4.14
CA LEU A 158 5.49 7.83 4.03
C LEU A 158 6.74 7.93 4.89
N LEU A 159 6.62 7.60 6.18
CA LEU A 159 7.74 7.68 7.11
C LEU A 159 8.84 6.68 6.76
N GLY A 160 8.48 5.44 6.41
CA GLY A 160 9.43 4.39 6.02
C GLY A 160 10.20 4.77 4.75
N THR A 161 9.51 5.23 3.70
CA THR A 161 10.18 5.64 2.46
C THR A 161 11.08 6.85 2.68
N THR A 162 10.61 7.87 3.39
CA THR A 162 11.38 9.10 3.63
C THR A 162 12.59 8.83 4.50
N LEU A 163 12.41 8.20 5.66
CA LEU A 163 13.52 7.91 6.58
C LEU A 163 14.47 6.89 5.97
N GLY A 164 13.96 5.86 5.28
CA GLY A 164 14.78 4.88 4.59
C GLY A 164 15.73 5.52 3.58
N ALA A 165 15.24 6.42 2.74
CA ALA A 165 16.08 7.15 1.77
C ALA A 165 17.11 8.05 2.47
N LEU A 166 16.69 8.78 3.50
CA LEU A 166 17.56 9.73 4.23
C LEU A 166 18.70 9.05 4.99
N THR A 167 18.51 7.81 5.47
CA THR A 167 19.53 7.09 6.26
C THR A 167 20.77 6.74 5.46
N ILE A 168 20.66 6.52 4.17
CA ILE A 168 21.80 6.17 3.32
C ILE A 168 22.64 7.40 2.96
N GLY A 169 21.98 8.53 2.66
CA GLY A 169 22.66 9.71 2.14
C GLY A 169 23.10 9.56 0.68
N THR A 170 23.41 10.68 0.03
CA THR A 170 23.80 10.72 -1.40
C THR A 170 25.29 10.89 -1.61
N THR A 171 25.99 11.52 -0.67
CA THR A 171 27.43 11.80 -0.75
C THR A 171 28.30 10.78 -0.01
N HIS A 172 27.87 10.37 1.16
CA HIS A 172 28.52 9.34 1.98
C HIS A 172 27.47 8.33 2.44
N SER A 173 27.76 7.03 2.28
CA SER A 173 26.84 5.98 2.72
C SER A 173 26.89 5.81 4.24
N HIS A 174 25.80 6.19 4.92
CA HIS A 174 25.65 6.00 6.36
C HIS A 174 24.85 4.74 6.67
N VAL A 175 25.31 3.60 6.19
CA VAL A 175 24.66 2.29 6.32
C VAL A 175 24.23 1.98 7.76
N GLY A 176 24.99 2.41 8.78
CA GLY A 176 24.67 2.19 10.20
C GLY A 176 23.32 2.78 10.62
N TYR A 177 22.90 3.91 10.06
CA TYR A 177 21.58 4.49 10.35
C TYR A 177 20.45 3.66 9.72
N ALA A 178 20.64 3.14 8.50
CA ALA A 178 19.67 2.25 7.87
C ALA A 178 19.51 0.95 8.67
N VAL A 179 20.62 0.35 9.10
CA VAL A 179 20.63 -0.84 9.97
C VAL A 179 19.88 -0.56 11.28
N GLY A 180 20.20 0.55 11.97
CA GLY A 180 19.51 0.94 13.21
C GLY A 180 18.00 1.13 12.99
N LEU A 181 17.61 1.77 11.89
CA LEU A 181 16.21 2.03 11.55
C LEU A 181 15.41 0.73 11.36
N VAL A 182 15.87 -0.17 10.49
CA VAL A 182 15.13 -1.40 10.15
C VAL A 182 15.12 -2.40 11.31
N LEU A 183 16.21 -2.52 12.07
CA LEU A 183 16.25 -3.39 13.25
C LEU A 183 15.34 -2.87 14.37
N SER A 184 15.35 -1.56 14.66
CA SER A 184 14.48 -1.00 15.69
C SER A 184 12.99 -1.16 15.33
N ALA A 185 12.63 -0.97 14.07
CA ALA A 185 11.26 -1.18 13.58
C ALA A 185 10.84 -2.67 13.69
N ALA A 186 11.71 -3.60 13.28
CA ALA A 186 11.44 -5.04 13.39
C ALA A 186 11.27 -5.48 14.85
N VAL A 187 12.14 -5.02 15.76
CA VAL A 187 12.03 -5.30 17.20
C VAL A 187 10.74 -4.73 17.76
N ALA A 188 10.39 -3.47 17.46
CA ALA A 188 9.17 -2.84 17.94
C ALA A 188 7.91 -3.60 17.46
N GLY A 189 7.87 -3.97 16.18
CA GLY A 189 6.78 -4.78 15.60
C GLY A 189 6.69 -6.17 16.22
N MET A 190 7.83 -6.83 16.44
CA MET A 190 7.90 -8.14 17.09
C MET A 190 7.40 -8.05 18.54
N VAL A 191 7.92 -7.14 19.34
CA VAL A 191 7.52 -6.95 20.74
C VAL A 191 6.00 -6.70 20.83
N ALA A 192 5.47 -5.81 19.99
CA ALA A 192 4.02 -5.55 19.94
C ALA A 192 3.21 -6.81 19.62
N SER A 193 3.69 -7.66 18.70
CA SER A 193 2.98 -8.88 18.29
C SER A 193 2.76 -9.88 19.42
N TRP A 194 3.63 -9.87 20.44
CA TRP A 194 3.50 -10.78 21.58
C TRP A 194 2.30 -10.46 22.48
N PHE A 195 1.78 -9.25 22.41
CA PHE A 195 0.62 -8.80 23.16
C PHE A 195 -0.71 -8.97 22.40
N ILE A 196 -0.68 -9.49 21.15
CA ILE A 196 -1.90 -9.78 20.39
C ILE A 196 -2.61 -10.96 21.06
N PRO A 197 -3.89 -10.80 21.43
CA PRO A 197 -4.66 -11.90 22.04
C PRO A 197 -4.84 -13.06 21.07
N PRO A 198 -5.05 -14.30 21.58
CA PRO A 198 -5.32 -15.45 20.73
C PRO A 198 -6.50 -15.24 19.78
N ALA A 199 -6.36 -15.74 18.56
CA ALA A 199 -7.41 -15.75 17.53
C ALA A 199 -7.38 -17.11 16.82
N PRO A 200 -7.99 -18.17 17.43
CA PRO A 200 -7.89 -19.55 16.98
C PRO A 200 -8.35 -19.73 15.54
N GLY A 201 -7.69 -20.62 14.81
CA GLY A 201 -8.14 -21.05 13.50
C GLY A 201 -9.48 -21.79 13.59
N LYS A 202 -10.26 -21.71 12.53
CA LYS A 202 -11.65 -22.23 12.49
C LYS A 202 -11.83 -23.43 11.55
N VAL A 203 -10.78 -23.79 10.81
CA VAL A 203 -10.81 -24.82 9.77
C VAL A 203 -9.85 -25.96 10.09
N THR A 204 -10.32 -27.19 9.95
CA THR A 204 -9.54 -28.43 10.19
C THR A 204 -9.08 -29.13 8.91
N VAL A 205 -9.38 -28.56 7.72
CA VAL A 205 -9.08 -29.16 6.42
C VAL A 205 -7.57 -29.25 6.20
N ALA A 206 -7.12 -30.30 5.51
CA ALA A 206 -5.72 -30.49 5.16
C ALA A 206 -5.22 -29.38 4.19
N ILE A 207 -4.00 -28.91 4.44
CA ILE A 207 -3.37 -27.88 3.60
C ILE A 207 -2.99 -28.48 2.24
N ASP A 208 -3.40 -27.83 1.17
CA ASP A 208 -2.92 -28.18 -0.18
C ASP A 208 -1.58 -27.49 -0.45
N TRP A 209 -0.50 -28.28 -0.38
CA TRP A 209 0.84 -27.81 -0.62
C TRP A 209 1.19 -27.58 -2.11
N HIS A 210 0.29 -27.95 -3.03
CA HIS A 210 0.45 -27.67 -4.45
C HIS A 210 0.11 -26.22 -4.75
N VAL A 211 1.06 -25.32 -4.59
CA VAL A 211 0.94 -23.86 -4.69
C VAL A 211 0.11 -23.43 -5.90
N TRP A 212 0.41 -23.96 -7.10
CA TRP A 212 -0.32 -23.57 -8.31
C TRP A 212 -1.78 -24.03 -8.30
N ARG A 213 -2.05 -25.26 -7.89
CA ARG A 213 -3.42 -25.79 -7.80
C ARG A 213 -4.23 -25.04 -6.75
N ALA A 214 -3.64 -24.77 -5.59
CA ALA A 214 -4.26 -24.02 -4.51
C ALA A 214 -4.59 -22.59 -4.97
N THR A 215 -3.65 -21.89 -5.62
CA THR A 215 -3.86 -20.54 -6.15
C THR A 215 -4.97 -20.51 -7.21
N CYS A 216 -4.96 -21.44 -8.20
CA CYS A 216 -6.01 -21.52 -9.22
C CYS A 216 -7.38 -21.81 -8.61
N THR A 217 -7.46 -22.70 -7.63
CA THR A 217 -8.71 -23.03 -6.92
C THR A 217 -9.24 -21.82 -6.16
N MET A 218 -8.38 -21.12 -5.41
CA MET A 218 -8.71 -19.90 -4.68
C MET A 218 -9.24 -18.82 -5.64
N MET A 219 -8.53 -18.57 -6.73
CA MET A 219 -8.95 -17.57 -7.74
C MET A 219 -10.28 -17.93 -8.38
N ARG A 220 -10.48 -19.22 -8.75
CA ARG A 220 -11.77 -19.68 -9.31
C ARG A 220 -12.93 -19.46 -8.34
N GLN A 221 -12.75 -19.75 -7.06
CA GLN A 221 -13.76 -19.51 -6.01
C GLN A 221 -14.04 -18.02 -5.83
N THR A 222 -12.98 -17.19 -5.83
CA THR A 222 -13.11 -15.72 -5.75
C THR A 222 -13.90 -15.15 -6.92
N PHE A 223 -13.61 -15.57 -8.16
CA PHE A 223 -14.36 -15.14 -9.34
C PHE A 223 -15.80 -15.65 -9.37
N ALA A 224 -16.08 -16.76 -8.71
CA ALA A 224 -17.45 -17.28 -8.58
C ALA A 224 -18.27 -16.52 -7.51
N ASN A 225 -17.63 -15.86 -6.57
CA ASN A 225 -18.28 -15.12 -5.47
C ASN A 225 -18.75 -13.74 -5.96
N ARG A 226 -20.00 -13.65 -6.41
CA ARG A 226 -20.62 -12.43 -6.94
C ARG A 226 -20.78 -11.30 -5.91
N ILE A 227 -20.73 -11.61 -4.62
CA ILE A 227 -20.92 -10.62 -3.55
C ILE A 227 -19.62 -9.84 -3.30
N THR A 228 -18.50 -10.55 -3.15
CA THR A 228 -17.22 -9.92 -2.79
C THR A 228 -16.37 -9.50 -3.98
N LEU A 229 -16.54 -10.13 -5.13
CA LEU A 229 -15.75 -9.85 -6.35
C LEU A 229 -15.76 -8.38 -6.75
N PRO A 230 -16.91 -7.66 -6.80
CA PRO A 230 -16.91 -6.24 -7.17
C PRO A 230 -16.07 -5.38 -6.21
N ALA A 231 -16.13 -5.67 -4.90
CA ALA A 231 -15.32 -4.95 -3.92
C ALA A 231 -13.82 -5.25 -4.10
N ILE A 232 -13.44 -6.51 -4.31
CA ILE A 232 -12.04 -6.92 -4.57
C ILE A 232 -11.51 -6.23 -5.83
N LEU A 233 -12.26 -6.25 -6.95
CA LEU A 233 -11.82 -5.59 -8.18
C LEU A 233 -11.69 -4.07 -8.01
N THR A 234 -12.54 -3.45 -7.20
CA THR A 234 -12.44 -2.01 -6.92
C THR A 234 -11.24 -1.69 -6.02
N ILE A 235 -10.90 -2.55 -5.06
CA ILE A 235 -9.67 -2.43 -4.27
C ILE A 235 -8.44 -2.58 -5.18
N SER A 236 -8.44 -3.57 -6.07
CA SER A 236 -7.34 -3.77 -7.02
C SER A 236 -7.18 -2.59 -7.97
N TRP A 237 -8.28 -1.97 -8.38
CA TRP A 237 -8.31 -0.73 -9.16
C TRP A 237 -7.66 0.44 -8.40
N PHE A 238 -7.95 0.59 -7.10
CA PHE A 238 -7.28 1.58 -6.24
C PHE A 238 -5.75 1.39 -6.23
N TRP A 239 -5.28 0.16 -6.05
CA TRP A 239 -3.84 -0.13 -6.06
C TRP A 239 -3.18 0.10 -7.41
N LEU A 240 -3.89 -0.18 -8.51
CA LEU A 240 -3.43 0.15 -9.87
C LEU A 240 -3.23 1.67 -10.02
N ILE A 241 -4.24 2.47 -9.66
CA ILE A 241 -4.16 3.94 -9.73
C ILE A 241 -2.97 4.43 -8.88
N GLY A 242 -2.87 3.94 -7.64
CA GLY A 242 -1.78 4.30 -6.73
C GLY A 242 -0.40 4.00 -7.32
N ALA A 243 -0.22 2.81 -7.92
CA ALA A 243 1.03 2.42 -8.55
C ALA A 243 1.39 3.32 -9.75
N VAL A 244 0.43 3.62 -10.62
CA VAL A 244 0.65 4.50 -11.79
C VAL A 244 1.04 5.91 -11.34
N ILE A 245 0.30 6.47 -10.37
CA ILE A 245 0.56 7.82 -9.84
C ILE A 245 1.95 7.89 -9.21
N THR A 246 2.25 6.99 -8.28
CA THR A 246 3.53 7.02 -7.54
C THR A 246 4.73 6.78 -8.46
N THR A 247 4.56 6.00 -9.52
CA THR A 247 5.61 5.77 -10.53
C THR A 247 5.88 7.04 -11.35
N LYS A 248 4.85 7.84 -11.67
CA LYS A 248 4.98 9.03 -12.51
C LYS A 248 5.15 10.34 -11.73
N LEU A 249 4.97 10.31 -10.43
CA LEU A 249 5.09 11.50 -9.59
C LEU A 249 6.48 12.16 -9.65
N PRO A 250 7.62 11.43 -9.67
CA PRO A 250 8.94 12.05 -9.84
C PRO A 250 9.06 12.78 -11.18
N ASP A 251 8.64 12.12 -12.29
CA ASP A 251 8.69 12.72 -13.63
C ASP A 251 7.77 13.94 -13.74
N TYR A 252 6.59 13.86 -13.14
CA TYR A 252 5.62 14.95 -13.11
C TYR A 252 6.19 16.18 -12.39
N THR A 253 6.79 15.99 -11.22
CA THR A 253 7.39 17.09 -10.46
C THR A 253 8.61 17.67 -11.17
N HIS A 254 9.47 16.83 -11.74
CA HIS A 254 10.71 17.28 -12.36
C HIS A 254 10.50 17.91 -13.73
N TYR A 255 9.83 17.21 -14.63
CA TYR A 255 9.72 17.63 -16.04
C TYR A 255 8.51 18.53 -16.31
N VAL A 256 7.38 18.29 -15.63
CA VAL A 256 6.14 19.05 -15.89
C VAL A 256 6.06 20.29 -15.01
N LEU A 257 6.27 20.14 -13.69
CA LEU A 257 6.21 21.25 -12.76
C LEU A 257 7.54 22.04 -12.64
N ARG A 258 8.62 21.55 -13.24
CA ARG A 258 9.98 22.15 -13.13
C ARG A 258 10.35 22.40 -11.67
N ALA A 259 10.17 21.38 -10.83
CA ALA A 259 10.40 21.44 -9.39
C ALA A 259 11.43 20.38 -8.95
N ASP A 260 12.11 20.66 -7.86
CA ASP A 260 13.14 19.80 -7.31
C ASP A 260 12.56 18.66 -6.44
N THR A 261 13.44 17.84 -5.88
CA THR A 261 13.08 16.68 -5.05
C THR A 261 12.32 17.06 -3.76
N SER A 262 12.42 18.30 -3.28
CA SER A 262 11.67 18.75 -2.11
C SER A 262 10.17 18.91 -2.41
N VAL A 263 9.81 19.31 -3.64
CA VAL A 263 8.42 19.36 -4.10
C VAL A 263 7.88 17.94 -4.36
N PHE A 264 8.70 17.05 -4.91
CA PHE A 264 8.34 15.63 -5.00
C PHE A 264 8.00 15.05 -3.62
N ALA A 265 8.83 15.32 -2.60
CA ALA A 265 8.56 14.89 -1.23
C ALA A 265 7.25 15.48 -0.67
N LEU A 266 6.94 16.74 -0.99
CA LEU A 266 5.65 17.37 -0.65
C LEU A 266 4.47 16.58 -1.25
N PHE A 267 4.51 16.26 -2.54
CA PHE A 267 3.43 15.52 -3.21
C PHE A 267 3.28 14.10 -2.65
N LEU A 268 4.39 13.42 -2.35
CA LEU A 268 4.36 12.10 -1.71
C LEU A 268 3.74 12.17 -0.30
N ALA A 269 4.08 13.21 0.47
CA ALA A 269 3.47 13.46 1.77
C ALA A 269 1.97 13.77 1.65
N MET A 270 1.58 14.61 0.71
CA MET A 270 0.17 14.93 0.45
C MET A 270 -0.64 13.71 0.03
N PHE A 271 -0.06 12.84 -0.80
CA PHE A 271 -0.68 11.58 -1.20
C PHE A 271 -0.96 10.69 0.03
N SER A 272 0.05 10.47 0.87
CA SER A 272 -0.08 9.62 2.05
C SER A 272 -1.02 10.22 3.11
N ILE A 273 -0.87 11.52 3.41
CA ILE A 273 -1.70 12.23 4.39
C ILE A 273 -3.14 12.35 3.86
N GLY A 274 -3.32 12.62 2.57
CA GLY A 274 -4.64 12.70 1.94
C GLY A 274 -5.41 11.39 2.12
N ILE A 275 -4.80 10.24 1.75
CA ILE A 275 -5.44 8.93 1.94
C ILE A 275 -5.72 8.66 3.42
N ALA A 276 -4.79 8.96 4.31
CA ALA A 276 -4.98 8.76 5.75
C ALA A 276 -6.18 9.57 6.29
N LEU A 277 -6.26 10.86 5.94
CA LEU A 277 -7.36 11.72 6.36
C LEU A 277 -8.70 11.32 5.72
N GLY A 278 -8.71 10.92 4.45
CA GLY A 278 -9.90 10.39 3.77
C GLY A 278 -10.40 9.11 4.45
N SER A 279 -9.50 8.19 4.79
CA SER A 279 -9.81 6.95 5.51
C SER A 279 -10.44 7.21 6.88
N LEU A 280 -9.86 8.12 7.65
CA LEU A 280 -10.40 8.51 8.95
C LEU A 280 -11.75 9.23 8.82
N THR A 281 -11.90 10.08 7.80
CA THR A 281 -13.13 10.82 7.55
C THR A 281 -14.30 9.90 7.25
N ILE A 282 -14.13 8.93 6.36
CA ILE A 282 -15.20 7.98 6.02
C ILE A 282 -15.53 7.07 7.20
N GLY A 283 -14.53 6.64 7.97
CA GLY A 283 -14.73 5.88 9.19
C GLY A 283 -15.65 6.60 10.18
N ARG A 284 -15.45 7.93 10.33
CA ARG A 284 -16.29 8.80 11.17
C ARG A 284 -17.67 9.03 10.59
N MET A 285 -17.77 9.32 9.30
CA MET A 285 -19.04 9.60 8.62
C MET A 285 -20.01 8.44 8.73
N LEU A 286 -19.53 7.21 8.56
CA LEU A 286 -20.37 6.02 8.54
C LEU A 286 -20.72 5.48 9.94
N GLN A 287 -20.07 5.94 11.01
CA GLN A 287 -20.39 5.61 12.42
C GLN A 287 -20.53 4.09 12.69
N GLY A 288 -19.77 3.27 12.01
CA GLY A 288 -19.83 1.81 12.11
C GLY A 288 -20.81 1.13 11.13
N ALA A 289 -21.59 1.90 10.36
CA ALA A 289 -22.43 1.34 9.32
C ALA A 289 -21.56 0.82 8.15
N ILE A 290 -21.74 -0.45 7.80
CA ILE A 290 -20.99 -1.09 6.70
C ILE A 290 -21.84 -1.00 5.44
N THR A 291 -21.50 -0.04 4.58
CA THR A 291 -22.24 0.22 3.35
C THR A 291 -21.29 0.66 2.23
N LEU A 292 -21.55 0.16 1.02
CA LEU A 292 -20.83 0.58 -0.20
C LEU A 292 -21.45 1.79 -0.90
N LYS A 293 -22.54 2.35 -0.37
CA LYS A 293 -23.29 3.45 -0.98
C LYS A 293 -22.42 4.69 -1.27
N TYR A 294 -21.43 4.95 -0.43
CA TYR A 294 -20.55 6.12 -0.56
C TYR A 294 -19.31 5.87 -1.42
N VAL A 295 -19.06 4.62 -1.83
CA VAL A 295 -17.90 4.26 -2.66
C VAL A 295 -17.98 4.90 -4.05
N PRO A 296 -19.07 4.75 -4.85
CA PRO A 296 -19.15 5.38 -6.17
C PRO A 296 -19.05 6.92 -6.13
N PRO A 297 -19.73 7.64 -5.23
CA PRO A 297 -19.52 9.09 -5.10
C PRO A 297 -18.08 9.49 -4.79
N ALA A 298 -17.40 8.77 -3.89
CA ALA A 298 -16.00 9.03 -3.56
C ALA A 298 -15.08 8.75 -4.78
N MET A 299 -15.34 7.71 -5.55
CA MET A 299 -14.63 7.44 -6.80
C MET A 299 -14.88 8.54 -7.85
N LEU A 300 -16.10 9.05 -7.97
CA LEU A 300 -16.39 10.17 -8.88
C LEU A 300 -15.70 11.46 -8.45
N LEU A 301 -15.59 11.71 -7.12
CA LEU A 301 -14.83 12.82 -6.59
C LEU A 301 -13.34 12.70 -6.93
N LEU A 302 -12.76 11.50 -6.78
CA LEU A 302 -11.40 11.20 -7.22
C LEU A 302 -11.23 11.46 -8.72
N SER A 303 -12.20 11.01 -9.54
CA SER A 303 -12.19 11.24 -11.00
C SER A 303 -12.17 12.71 -11.34
N PHE A 304 -12.97 13.50 -10.64
CA PHE A 304 -13.02 14.96 -10.85
C PHE A 304 -11.65 15.60 -10.61
N PHE A 305 -11.01 15.34 -9.48
CA PHE A 305 -9.70 15.90 -9.16
C PHE A 305 -8.59 15.36 -10.07
N ALA A 306 -8.64 14.05 -10.41
CA ALA A 306 -7.70 13.48 -11.36
C ALA A 306 -7.80 14.14 -12.76
N MET A 307 -9.02 14.36 -13.26
CA MET A 307 -9.22 15.04 -14.53
C MET A 307 -8.84 16.51 -14.44
N ASN A 308 -9.20 17.18 -13.33
CA ASN A 308 -8.88 18.60 -13.14
C ASN A 308 -7.38 18.87 -13.12
N LEU A 309 -6.55 17.93 -12.62
CA LEU A 309 -5.09 18.01 -12.70
C LEU A 309 -4.57 18.26 -14.13
N TYR A 310 -5.27 17.76 -15.15
CA TYR A 310 -4.89 18.03 -16.55
C TYR A 310 -4.98 19.53 -16.90
N TRP A 311 -6.04 20.21 -16.45
CA TRP A 311 -6.26 21.64 -16.77
C TRP A 311 -5.51 22.59 -15.85
N VAL A 312 -5.34 22.24 -14.57
CA VAL A 312 -4.65 23.10 -13.60
C VAL A 312 -3.13 22.93 -13.60
N THR A 313 -2.62 21.89 -14.29
CA THR A 313 -1.16 21.72 -14.47
C THR A 313 -0.58 22.92 -15.22
N PRO A 314 0.31 23.70 -14.60
CA PRO A 314 0.88 24.88 -15.25
C PRO A 314 1.78 24.48 -16.42
N THR A 315 1.73 25.24 -17.50
CA THR A 315 2.76 25.19 -18.54
C THR A 315 3.96 25.97 -18.09
N VAL A 316 5.07 25.28 -17.80
CA VAL A 316 6.30 25.91 -17.34
C VAL A 316 7.36 25.80 -18.44
N ASP A 317 8.12 26.87 -18.67
CA ASP A 317 9.21 26.88 -19.63
C ASP A 317 10.31 25.89 -19.19
N GLU A 318 10.70 24.99 -20.11
CA GLU A 318 11.70 23.95 -19.87
C GLU A 318 13.10 24.50 -19.53
N HIS A 319 13.38 25.76 -19.91
CA HIS A 319 14.66 26.39 -19.64
C HIS A 319 14.77 27.06 -18.27
N LEU A 320 13.66 27.14 -17.50
CA LEU A 320 13.71 27.74 -16.17
C LEU A 320 14.40 26.78 -15.17
N PRO A 321 15.12 27.35 -14.19
CA PRO A 321 15.71 26.55 -13.13
C PRO A 321 14.63 25.85 -12.30
N LEU A 322 14.96 24.67 -11.72
CA LEU A 322 14.05 23.92 -10.87
C LEU A 322 13.64 24.75 -9.65
N GLN A 323 12.35 24.75 -9.36
CA GLN A 323 11.78 25.42 -8.19
C GLN A 323 12.00 24.59 -6.94
N SER A 324 12.59 25.18 -5.90
CA SER A 324 12.59 24.59 -4.55
C SER A 324 11.22 24.69 -3.91
N LEU A 325 10.96 23.89 -2.85
CA LEU A 325 9.70 23.89 -2.13
C LEU A 325 9.22 25.28 -1.74
N GLY A 326 10.12 26.14 -1.21
CA GLY A 326 9.76 27.49 -0.83
C GLY A 326 9.30 28.34 -2.01
N ARG A 327 10.02 28.30 -3.14
CA ARG A 327 9.63 29.03 -4.36
C ARG A 327 8.32 28.46 -4.94
N PHE A 328 8.18 27.16 -4.98
CA PHE A 328 6.99 26.50 -5.50
C PHE A 328 5.72 26.93 -4.75
N LEU A 329 5.77 26.99 -3.41
CA LEU A 329 4.64 27.40 -2.57
C LEU A 329 4.36 28.92 -2.59
N LEU A 330 5.35 29.75 -2.91
CA LEU A 330 5.16 31.19 -3.08
C LEU A 330 4.41 31.54 -4.37
N HIS A 331 4.43 30.68 -5.39
CA HIS A 331 3.68 30.89 -6.63
C HIS A 331 2.25 30.37 -6.50
N PHE A 332 1.27 31.26 -6.39
CA PHE A 332 -0.16 30.92 -6.28
C PHE A 332 -0.67 30.05 -7.45
N SER A 333 -0.05 30.13 -8.63
CA SER A 333 -0.36 29.27 -9.79
C SER A 333 -0.17 27.77 -9.52
N ASN A 334 0.66 27.41 -8.54
CA ASN A 334 0.91 26.02 -8.16
C ASN A 334 -0.09 25.46 -7.11
N TRP A 335 -0.86 26.35 -6.47
CA TRP A 335 -1.80 25.93 -5.43
C TRP A 335 -2.95 25.05 -5.93
N PRO A 336 -3.55 25.31 -7.12
CA PRO A 336 -4.58 24.44 -7.67
C PRO A 336 -4.09 23.00 -7.86
N VAL A 337 -2.91 22.80 -8.45
CA VAL A 337 -2.30 21.46 -8.61
C VAL A 337 -2.08 20.78 -7.25
N THR A 338 -1.56 21.54 -6.30
CA THR A 338 -1.26 21.04 -4.95
C THR A 338 -2.53 20.60 -4.24
N LEU A 339 -3.59 21.42 -4.29
CA LEU A 339 -4.89 21.13 -3.68
C LEU A 339 -5.59 19.95 -4.37
N ASP A 340 -5.61 19.91 -5.70
CA ASP A 340 -6.23 18.82 -6.45
C ASP A 340 -5.56 17.49 -6.16
N PHE A 341 -4.23 17.47 -6.07
CA PHE A 341 -3.49 16.25 -5.76
C PHE A 341 -3.80 15.75 -4.35
N PHE A 342 -3.90 16.65 -3.38
CA PHE A 342 -4.32 16.30 -2.02
C PHE A 342 -5.76 15.78 -1.99
N LEU A 343 -6.71 16.46 -2.66
CA LEU A 343 -8.12 16.08 -2.70
C LEU A 343 -8.35 14.78 -3.49
N PHE A 344 -7.56 14.54 -4.54
CA PHE A 344 -7.48 13.26 -5.22
C PHE A 344 -7.12 12.12 -4.24
N ALA A 345 -6.05 12.28 -3.47
CA ALA A 345 -5.60 11.31 -2.49
C ALA A 345 -6.61 11.13 -1.33
N PHE A 346 -7.18 12.24 -0.85
CA PHE A 346 -8.25 12.22 0.15
C PHE A 346 -9.47 11.42 -0.32
N SER A 347 -9.89 11.63 -1.57
CA SER A 347 -11.00 10.91 -2.18
C SER A 347 -10.72 9.40 -2.30
N ALA A 348 -9.47 9.03 -2.57
CA ALA A 348 -9.02 7.65 -2.58
C ALA A 348 -9.18 6.98 -1.20
N GLY A 349 -8.84 7.70 -0.13
CA GLY A 349 -9.06 7.25 1.26
C GLY A 349 -10.53 7.05 1.61
N LEU A 350 -11.43 7.89 1.07
CA LEU A 350 -12.88 7.79 1.33
C LEU A 350 -13.47 6.47 0.82
N PHE A 351 -13.01 5.95 -0.31
CA PHE A 351 -13.63 4.74 -0.87
C PHE A 351 -12.94 3.43 -0.49
N ILE A 352 -11.65 3.44 -0.13
CA ILE A 352 -10.93 2.20 0.14
C ILE A 352 -11.37 1.50 1.43
N VAL A 353 -11.66 2.26 2.49
CA VAL A 353 -12.02 1.72 3.81
C VAL A 353 -13.34 0.95 3.82
N PRO A 354 -14.45 1.47 3.25
CA PRO A 354 -15.69 0.71 3.17
C PRO A 354 -15.54 -0.61 2.43
N LEU A 355 -14.72 -0.65 1.38
CA LEU A 355 -14.45 -1.85 0.59
C LEU A 355 -13.73 -2.93 1.40
N TYR A 356 -12.65 -2.58 2.09
CA TYR A 356 -11.94 -3.52 2.95
C TYR A 356 -12.83 -4.01 4.10
N THR A 357 -13.61 -3.11 4.72
CA THR A 357 -14.54 -3.51 5.77
C THR A 357 -15.63 -4.43 5.23
N PHE A 358 -16.16 -4.14 4.03
CA PHE A 358 -17.17 -4.96 3.40
C PHE A 358 -16.69 -6.38 3.14
N ILE A 359 -15.49 -6.60 2.59
CA ILE A 359 -14.96 -7.94 2.37
C ILE A 359 -14.73 -8.72 3.68
N GLN A 360 -14.41 -8.02 4.79
CA GLN A 360 -14.23 -8.65 6.09
C GLN A 360 -15.53 -9.20 6.68
N VAL A 361 -16.68 -8.55 6.45
CA VAL A 361 -17.97 -8.91 7.04
C VAL A 361 -18.88 -9.71 6.12
N SER A 362 -18.68 -9.60 4.79
CA SER A 362 -19.51 -10.28 3.79
C SER A 362 -19.06 -11.71 3.52
N CYS A 363 -17.90 -12.12 4.05
CA CYS A 363 -17.40 -13.48 3.94
C CYS A 363 -17.73 -14.29 5.19
N PRO A 364 -18.07 -15.58 5.04
CA PRO A 364 -18.07 -16.52 6.14
C PRO A 364 -16.70 -16.48 6.86
N GLU A 365 -16.72 -16.74 8.17
CA GLU A 365 -15.50 -16.64 8.99
C GLU A 365 -14.33 -17.48 8.46
N HIS A 366 -14.63 -18.67 7.95
CA HIS A 366 -13.65 -19.62 7.40
C HIS A 366 -13.15 -19.26 5.97
N GLU A 367 -13.68 -18.20 5.35
CA GLU A 367 -13.28 -17.73 4.01
C GLU A 367 -12.62 -16.35 4.02
N ARG A 368 -12.53 -15.70 5.18
CA ARG A 368 -12.01 -14.32 5.29
C ARG A 368 -10.55 -14.22 4.85
N ALA A 369 -9.69 -15.09 5.39
CA ALA A 369 -8.28 -15.08 5.03
C ALA A 369 -8.10 -15.36 3.53
N ARG A 370 -8.88 -16.30 2.97
CA ARG A 370 -8.91 -16.60 1.53
C ARG A 370 -9.27 -15.39 0.69
N THR A 371 -10.34 -14.70 1.06
CA THR A 371 -10.81 -13.52 0.33
C THR A 371 -9.77 -12.40 0.34
N VAL A 372 -9.10 -12.16 1.47
CA VAL A 372 -8.03 -11.18 1.58
C VAL A 372 -6.77 -11.61 0.81
N ALA A 373 -6.42 -12.89 0.84
CA ALA A 373 -5.30 -13.43 0.06
C ALA A 373 -5.52 -13.28 -1.46
N ALA A 374 -6.73 -13.62 -1.93
CA ALA A 374 -7.11 -13.42 -3.32
C ALA A 374 -7.10 -11.94 -3.73
N ASN A 375 -7.60 -11.06 -2.85
CA ASN A 375 -7.51 -9.60 -3.04
C ASN A 375 -6.05 -9.14 -3.18
N ASN A 376 -5.12 -9.64 -2.36
CA ASN A 376 -3.72 -9.29 -2.46
C ASN A 376 -3.08 -9.73 -3.79
N ILE A 377 -3.42 -10.93 -4.31
CA ILE A 377 -2.98 -11.38 -5.64
C ILE A 377 -3.52 -10.44 -6.73
N LEU A 378 -4.82 -10.13 -6.69
CA LEU A 378 -5.44 -9.25 -7.68
C LEU A 378 -4.88 -7.83 -7.61
N ASN A 379 -4.57 -7.33 -6.41
CA ASN A 379 -3.90 -6.03 -6.24
C ASN A 379 -2.52 -6.05 -6.89
N ALA A 380 -1.72 -7.09 -6.62
CA ALA A 380 -0.39 -7.26 -7.20
C ALA A 380 -0.45 -7.35 -8.74
N LEU A 381 -1.39 -8.14 -9.27
CA LEU A 381 -1.62 -8.26 -10.71
C LEU A 381 -2.05 -6.92 -11.32
N ALA A 382 -2.97 -6.20 -10.68
CA ALA A 382 -3.44 -4.90 -11.15
C ALA A 382 -2.31 -3.87 -11.19
N MET A 383 -1.43 -3.84 -10.18
CA MET A 383 -0.25 -2.96 -10.17
C MET A 383 0.72 -3.29 -11.31
N VAL A 384 0.99 -4.59 -11.57
CA VAL A 384 1.83 -5.01 -12.69
C VAL A 384 1.20 -4.64 -14.04
N VAL A 385 -0.08 -4.94 -14.23
CA VAL A 385 -0.82 -4.57 -15.45
C VAL A 385 -0.83 -3.05 -15.65
N GLY A 386 -1.07 -2.29 -14.58
CA GLY A 386 -1.01 -0.82 -14.62
C GLY A 386 0.36 -0.29 -15.03
N SER A 387 1.44 -0.89 -14.53
CA SER A 387 2.81 -0.53 -14.89
C SER A 387 3.12 -0.86 -16.37
N VAL A 388 2.64 -1.99 -16.88
CA VAL A 388 2.82 -2.36 -18.29
C VAL A 388 2.02 -1.43 -19.20
N ILE A 389 0.75 -1.13 -18.86
CA ILE A 389 -0.07 -0.16 -19.61
C ILE A 389 0.61 1.21 -19.62
N LEU A 390 1.11 1.67 -18.47
CA LEU A 390 1.84 2.92 -18.36
C LEU A 390 3.07 2.95 -19.28
N MET A 391 3.86 1.87 -19.33
CA MET A 391 5.02 1.77 -20.22
C MET A 391 4.61 1.89 -21.70
N VAL A 392 3.52 1.25 -22.11
CA VAL A 392 2.97 1.38 -23.46
C VAL A 392 2.53 2.81 -23.78
N LEU A 393 1.80 3.47 -22.85
CA LEU A 393 1.34 4.85 -23.05
C LEU A 393 2.51 5.84 -23.17
N ILE A 394 3.58 5.64 -22.40
CA ILE A 394 4.81 6.44 -22.50
C ILE A 394 5.49 6.24 -23.84
N HIS A 395 5.52 5.00 -24.36
CA HIS A 395 6.08 4.73 -25.70
C HIS A 395 5.37 5.55 -26.79
N PHE A 396 4.05 5.78 -26.65
CA PHE A 396 3.28 6.66 -27.52
C PHE A 396 3.45 8.16 -27.21
N LYS A 397 4.43 8.54 -26.37
CA LYS A 397 4.74 9.94 -26.01
C LYS A 397 3.56 10.72 -25.40
N MET A 398 2.66 10.02 -24.70
CA MET A 398 1.55 10.69 -24.02
C MET A 398 2.08 11.57 -22.87
N SER A 399 1.56 12.79 -22.74
CA SER A 399 1.95 13.68 -21.65
C SER A 399 1.47 13.14 -20.29
N ILE A 400 2.24 13.40 -19.23
CA ILE A 400 1.87 12.94 -17.87
C ILE A 400 0.55 13.58 -17.41
N ALA A 401 0.31 14.85 -17.75
CA ALA A 401 -0.98 15.49 -17.47
C ALA A 401 -2.15 14.76 -18.16
N PHE A 402 -1.99 14.31 -19.41
CA PHE A 402 -3.02 13.52 -20.11
C PHE A 402 -3.24 12.15 -19.44
N LEU A 403 -2.22 11.55 -18.83
CA LEU A 403 -2.40 10.31 -18.05
C LEU A 403 -3.34 10.52 -16.87
N PHE A 404 -3.31 11.66 -16.18
CA PHE A 404 -4.25 11.97 -15.10
C PHE A 404 -5.69 12.09 -15.64
N LEU A 405 -5.87 12.75 -16.80
CA LEU A 405 -7.17 12.83 -17.45
C LEU A 405 -7.73 11.43 -17.80
N LEU A 406 -6.90 10.58 -18.40
CA LEU A 406 -7.26 9.21 -18.77
C LEU A 406 -7.62 8.36 -17.54
N LEU A 407 -6.79 8.42 -16.48
CA LEU A 407 -7.06 7.72 -15.22
C LEU A 407 -8.37 8.18 -14.58
N GLY A 408 -8.62 9.49 -14.56
CA GLY A 408 -9.85 10.06 -14.04
C GLY A 408 -11.08 9.59 -14.84
N ALA A 409 -11.00 9.59 -16.17
CA ALA A 409 -12.08 9.11 -17.03
C ALA A 409 -12.35 7.61 -16.84
N LEU A 410 -11.31 6.78 -16.80
CA LEU A 410 -11.44 5.34 -16.55
C LEU A 410 -12.03 5.05 -15.15
N ASN A 411 -11.59 5.82 -14.14
CA ASN A 411 -12.13 5.70 -12.79
C ASN A 411 -13.61 6.11 -12.71
N ALA A 412 -14.04 7.13 -13.47
CA ALA A 412 -15.45 7.50 -13.55
C ALA A 412 -16.29 6.37 -14.17
N VAL A 413 -15.79 5.71 -15.21
CA VAL A 413 -16.44 4.53 -15.79
C VAL A 413 -16.53 3.40 -14.76
N ALA A 414 -15.44 3.11 -14.05
CA ALA A 414 -15.43 2.10 -13.00
C ALA A 414 -16.44 2.42 -11.87
N ALA A 415 -16.55 3.69 -11.47
CA ALA A 415 -17.51 4.15 -10.48
C ALA A 415 -18.97 3.93 -10.93
N ILE A 416 -19.29 4.24 -12.19
CA ILE A 416 -20.62 4.03 -12.77
C ILE A 416 -20.97 2.54 -12.85
N VAL A 417 -20.00 1.70 -13.25
CA VAL A 417 -20.19 0.24 -13.30
C VAL A 417 -20.46 -0.29 -11.90
N LEU A 418 -19.64 0.09 -10.92
CA LEU A 418 -19.82 -0.33 -9.53
C LEU A 418 -21.18 0.13 -8.98
N TRP A 419 -21.58 1.37 -9.26
CA TRP A 419 -22.89 1.88 -8.84
C TRP A 419 -24.07 1.05 -9.38
N ARG A 420 -23.99 0.65 -10.66
CA ARG A 420 -25.01 -0.24 -11.25
C ARG A 420 -25.03 -1.63 -10.59
N VAL A 421 -23.86 -2.15 -10.23
CA VAL A 421 -23.75 -3.45 -9.53
C VAL A 421 -24.34 -3.35 -8.12
N ILE A 422 -24.00 -2.31 -7.34
CA ILE A 422 -24.52 -2.12 -5.97
C ILE A 422 -26.06 -1.95 -5.95
N ARG A 423 -26.63 -1.31 -6.98
CA ARG A 423 -28.09 -1.12 -7.06
C ARG A 423 -28.88 -2.37 -7.42
N ARG A 424 -28.22 -3.41 -7.94
CA ARG A 424 -28.86 -4.68 -8.32
C ARG A 424 -28.90 -5.70 -7.20
N HIS A 425 -28.16 -5.44 -6.13
CA HIS A 425 -28.08 -6.23 -4.90
C HIS A 425 -28.60 -5.44 -3.71
#